data_3a2146ee6304d3c78568e1804be49663
#
_entry.id   3a2146ee6304d3c78568e1804be49663
#
_cell.length_a   1.000
_cell.length_b   1.000
_cell.length_c   1.000
_cell.angle_alpha   90.00
_cell.angle_beta   90.00
_cell.angle_gamma   90.00
#
_symmetry.space_group_name_H-M   'P 1'
#
loop_
_entity.id
_entity.type
_entity.pdbx_description
1 polymer ?
#
loop_
_entity_poly.entity_id
_entity_poly.type
_entity_poly.pdbx_seq_one_letter_code
_entity_poly.pdbx_strand_id
1 'polypeptide(L)'
;MKTYFIAPLLAFLAMPIYASKMTMPPDAPKSYKVECASCHMAYLPGLLGQKNWQNIMTGLDKHFGTDASLDPKSQTEIAQWLIKNAATKEKYSALAPEDRITKTTWFVRKHDEVRADVWKRAGVKSPANCMACHVGAAKGNFDEDSIRIPTK
;
A
#
# COMPACT_ATOMS: atom_id res chain seq x y z
N MET A 1 35.36 56.13 -13.27
CA MET A 1 35.19 54.73 -13.69
C MET A 1 34.22 54.12 -12.71
N LYS A 2 32.98 53.79 -13.17
CA LYS A 2 31.94 53.14 -12.35
C LYS A 2 31.96 51.64 -12.64
N THR A 3 32.40 50.85 -11.65
CA THR A 3 32.43 49.36 -11.73
C THR A 3 31.07 48.82 -11.36
N TYR A 4 30.34 48.21 -12.31
CA TYR A 4 29.09 47.52 -12.07
C TYR A 4 29.39 46.06 -11.69
N PHE A 5 29.06 45.68 -10.42
CA PHE A 5 29.09 44.29 -9.99
C PHE A 5 27.78 43.59 -10.46
N ILE A 6 27.90 42.66 -11.39
CA ILE A 6 26.81 41.78 -11.81
C ILE A 6 26.83 40.59 -10.87
N ALA A 7 25.85 40.49 -9.97
CA ALA A 7 25.66 39.34 -9.15
C ALA A 7 25.01 38.20 -9.99
N PRO A 8 25.52 36.95 -9.93
CA PRO A 8 24.91 35.85 -10.64
C PRO A 8 23.58 35.45 -9.97
N LEU A 9 22.50 35.51 -10.74
CA LEU A 9 21.18 35.04 -10.33
C LEU A 9 21.21 33.50 -10.36
N LEU A 10 21.36 32.84 -9.21
CA LEU A 10 21.22 31.40 -9.08
C LEU A 10 19.73 31.03 -9.25
N ALA A 11 19.37 30.55 -10.43
CA ALA A 11 18.07 29.95 -10.67
C ALA A 11 18.00 28.57 -9.95
N PHE A 12 17.31 28.51 -8.84
CA PHE A 12 16.94 27.25 -8.19
C PHE A 12 15.94 26.51 -9.10
N LEU A 13 16.41 25.51 -9.82
CA LEU A 13 15.55 24.53 -10.51
C LEU A 13 14.86 23.68 -9.44
N ALA A 14 13.62 24.02 -9.13
CA ALA A 14 12.75 23.17 -8.34
C ALA A 14 12.48 21.89 -9.14
N MET A 15 13.20 20.81 -8.81
CA MET A 15 12.90 19.48 -9.36
C MET A 15 11.56 19.01 -8.79
N PRO A 16 10.60 18.60 -9.63
CA PRO A 16 9.35 18.03 -9.14
C PRO A 16 9.68 16.76 -8.35
N ILE A 17 9.30 16.74 -7.07
CA ILE A 17 9.34 15.55 -6.24
C ILE A 17 8.22 14.64 -6.77
N TYR A 18 8.57 13.69 -7.63
CA TYR A 18 7.65 12.63 -7.99
C TYR A 18 7.42 11.75 -6.76
N ALA A 19 6.31 11.98 -6.05
CA ALA A 19 5.77 10.99 -5.12
C ALA A 19 5.64 9.68 -5.89
N SER A 20 6.32 8.63 -5.47
CA SER A 20 6.31 7.34 -6.18
C SER A 20 4.91 6.74 -6.06
N LYS A 21 4.10 6.95 -7.08
CA LYS A 21 2.75 6.45 -7.18
C LYS A 21 2.81 4.92 -7.22
N MET A 22 2.31 4.29 -6.19
CA MET A 22 2.22 2.84 -6.14
C MET A 22 1.01 2.43 -6.97
N THR A 23 1.21 1.77 -8.10
CA THR A 23 0.12 1.42 -9.03
C THR A 23 -0.14 -0.08 -9.05
N MET A 24 -1.38 -0.46 -9.29
CA MET A 24 -1.73 -1.85 -9.59
C MET A 24 -1.09 -2.23 -10.93
N PRO A 25 -0.29 -3.31 -11.00
CA PRO A 25 0.24 -3.78 -12.26
C PRO A 25 -0.88 -4.09 -13.26
N PRO A 26 -0.70 -3.76 -14.56
CA PRO A 26 -1.75 -3.88 -15.57
C PRO A 26 -2.11 -5.35 -15.89
N ASP A 27 -1.17 -6.28 -15.62
CA ASP A 27 -1.29 -7.71 -15.83
C ASP A 27 -1.94 -8.46 -14.64
N ALA A 28 -2.71 -7.75 -13.79
CA ALA A 28 -3.38 -8.36 -12.65
C ALA A 28 -4.41 -9.40 -13.11
N PRO A 29 -4.33 -10.66 -12.62
CA PRO A 29 -5.29 -11.70 -12.95
C PRO A 29 -6.72 -11.29 -12.62
N LYS A 30 -7.68 -11.73 -13.42
CA LYS A 30 -9.10 -11.48 -13.09
C LYS A 30 -9.48 -12.14 -11.76
N SER A 31 -8.98 -13.36 -11.51
CA SER A 31 -9.11 -14.09 -10.25
C SER A 31 -8.68 -13.24 -9.06
N TYR A 32 -7.53 -12.57 -9.12
CA TYR A 32 -7.08 -11.68 -8.05
C TYR A 32 -8.09 -10.59 -7.70
N LYS A 33 -8.66 -9.94 -8.72
CA LYS A 33 -9.64 -8.87 -8.50
C LYS A 33 -10.96 -9.40 -7.95
N VAL A 34 -11.40 -10.57 -8.38
CA VAL A 34 -12.66 -11.17 -7.96
C VAL A 34 -12.54 -11.72 -6.54
N GLU A 35 -11.54 -12.56 -6.29
CA GLU A 35 -11.39 -13.29 -5.04
C GLU A 35 -10.96 -12.36 -3.88
N CYS A 36 -9.92 -11.55 -4.09
CA CYS A 36 -9.39 -10.69 -3.02
C CYS A 36 -10.24 -9.44 -2.74
N ALA A 37 -11.02 -8.96 -3.72
CA ALA A 37 -11.87 -7.79 -3.51
C ALA A 37 -13.26 -8.12 -2.96
N SER A 38 -13.57 -9.37 -2.71
CA SER A 38 -14.87 -9.81 -2.17
C SER A 38 -15.11 -9.33 -0.72
N CYS A 39 -14.04 -9.20 0.08
CA CYS A 39 -14.12 -8.85 1.50
C CYS A 39 -13.47 -7.49 1.83
N HIS A 40 -12.40 -7.13 1.14
CA HIS A 40 -11.66 -5.86 1.28
C HIS A 40 -11.07 -5.44 -0.05
N MET A 41 -10.48 -4.25 -0.14
CA MET A 41 -9.80 -3.86 -1.37
C MET A 41 -8.72 -4.87 -1.74
N ALA A 42 -8.57 -5.19 -3.02
CA ALA A 42 -7.43 -5.94 -3.51
C ALA A 42 -6.17 -5.09 -3.31
N TYR A 43 -5.30 -5.49 -2.36
CA TYR A 43 -4.11 -4.72 -2.01
C TYR A 43 -3.07 -4.74 -3.12
N LEU A 44 -2.37 -3.65 -3.30
CA LEU A 44 -1.28 -3.55 -4.27
C LEU A 44 -0.12 -4.49 -3.87
N PRO A 45 0.41 -5.30 -4.80
CA PRO A 45 1.51 -6.23 -4.48
C PRO A 45 2.73 -5.55 -3.85
N GLY A 46 3.02 -4.32 -4.27
CA GLY A 46 4.13 -3.52 -3.77
C GLY A 46 4.02 -3.06 -2.30
N LEU A 47 2.93 -3.39 -1.60
CA LEU A 47 2.77 -3.07 -0.16
C LEU A 47 3.49 -4.06 0.75
N LEU A 48 3.86 -5.25 0.26
CA LEU A 48 4.59 -6.28 1.01
C LEU A 48 5.70 -6.90 0.17
N GLY A 49 6.69 -7.48 0.84
CA GLY A 49 7.73 -8.28 0.20
C GLY A 49 7.24 -9.67 -0.22
N GLN A 50 8.04 -10.33 -1.07
CA GLN A 50 7.74 -11.66 -1.61
C GLN A 50 7.42 -12.69 -0.53
N LYS A 51 8.21 -12.71 0.56
CA LYS A 51 8.05 -13.69 1.63
C LYS A 51 6.71 -13.56 2.35
N ASN A 52 6.25 -12.33 2.58
CA ASN A 52 4.94 -12.12 3.18
C ASN A 52 3.82 -12.61 2.26
N TRP A 53 3.89 -12.32 0.95
CA TRP A 53 2.89 -12.82 0.00
C TRP A 53 2.88 -14.33 -0.08
N GLN A 54 4.07 -14.99 -0.05
CA GLN A 54 4.17 -16.45 0.01
C GLN A 54 3.46 -17.00 1.25
N ASN A 55 3.73 -16.43 2.43
CA ASN A 55 3.12 -16.87 3.68
C ASN A 55 1.59 -16.71 3.63
N ILE A 56 1.10 -15.53 3.19
CA ILE A 56 -0.35 -15.28 3.04
C ILE A 56 -0.99 -16.30 2.11
N MET A 57 -0.40 -16.54 0.93
CA MET A 57 -0.99 -17.41 -0.08
C MET A 57 -0.94 -18.90 0.29
N THR A 58 -0.03 -19.30 1.17
CA THR A 58 0.01 -20.68 1.71
C THR A 58 -0.88 -20.89 2.93
N GLY A 59 -1.35 -19.83 3.58
CA GLY A 59 -2.17 -19.87 4.78
C GLY A 59 -3.57 -19.28 4.60
N LEU A 60 -4.15 -19.35 3.40
CA LEU A 60 -5.48 -18.79 3.13
C LEU A 60 -6.61 -19.40 3.95
N ASP A 61 -6.48 -20.66 4.36
CA ASP A 61 -7.42 -21.34 5.26
C ASP A 61 -7.51 -20.67 6.65
N LYS A 62 -6.51 -19.87 7.01
CA LYS A 62 -6.41 -19.13 8.29
C LYS A 62 -6.12 -17.64 8.04
N HIS A 63 -6.65 -17.08 6.96
CA HIS A 63 -6.42 -15.71 6.56
C HIS A 63 -6.93 -14.71 7.59
N PHE A 64 -6.08 -14.37 8.56
CA PHE A 64 -6.37 -13.43 9.64
C PHE A 64 -7.67 -13.72 10.43
N GLY A 65 -8.00 -14.99 10.60
CA GLY A 65 -9.18 -15.45 11.32
C GLY A 65 -10.38 -15.80 10.44
N THR A 66 -10.21 -15.76 9.12
CA THR A 66 -11.23 -16.12 8.14
C THR A 66 -10.67 -17.18 7.19
N ASP A 67 -11.46 -18.13 6.77
CA ASP A 67 -11.13 -19.03 5.67
C ASP A 67 -11.34 -18.30 4.33
N ALA A 68 -10.23 -18.05 3.64
CA ALA A 68 -10.18 -17.43 2.32
C ALA A 68 -9.60 -18.40 1.26
N SER A 69 -9.77 -19.71 1.49
CA SER A 69 -9.29 -20.75 0.59
C SER A 69 -9.83 -20.56 -0.84
N LEU A 70 -8.99 -20.85 -1.80
CA LEU A 70 -9.29 -20.76 -3.23
C LEU A 70 -9.13 -22.13 -3.88
N ASP A 71 -9.66 -22.27 -5.09
CA ASP A 71 -9.29 -23.40 -5.90
C ASP A 71 -7.78 -23.37 -6.24
N PRO A 72 -7.14 -24.55 -6.43
CA PRO A 72 -5.68 -24.63 -6.59
C PRO A 72 -5.12 -23.83 -7.77
N LYS A 73 -5.90 -23.69 -8.85
CA LYS A 73 -5.49 -22.95 -10.05
C LYS A 73 -5.45 -21.45 -9.77
N SER A 74 -6.53 -20.90 -9.22
CA SER A 74 -6.61 -19.49 -8.85
C SER A 74 -5.57 -19.14 -7.79
N GLN A 75 -5.38 -19.99 -6.77
CA GLN A 75 -4.36 -19.79 -5.74
C GLN A 75 -2.97 -19.71 -6.35
N THR A 76 -2.62 -20.63 -7.26
CA THR A 76 -1.31 -20.65 -7.92
C THR A 76 -1.08 -19.40 -8.79
N GLU A 77 -2.07 -19.06 -9.62
CA GLU A 77 -2.00 -17.88 -10.49
C GLU A 77 -1.79 -16.58 -9.68
N ILE A 78 -2.61 -16.40 -8.65
CA ILE A 78 -2.56 -15.23 -7.78
C ILE A 78 -1.21 -15.17 -7.03
N ALA A 79 -0.76 -16.29 -6.46
CA ALA A 79 0.50 -16.36 -5.72
C ALA A 79 1.69 -15.96 -6.60
N GLN A 80 1.80 -16.54 -7.80
CA GLN A 80 2.88 -16.23 -8.74
C GLN A 80 2.87 -14.75 -9.13
N TRP A 81 1.70 -14.20 -9.41
CA TRP A 81 1.58 -12.79 -9.77
C TRP A 81 1.93 -11.84 -8.61
N LEU A 82 1.45 -12.12 -7.39
CA LEU A 82 1.80 -11.34 -6.19
C LEU A 82 3.29 -11.34 -5.91
N ILE A 83 3.94 -12.52 -5.99
CA ILE A 83 5.38 -12.68 -5.78
C ILE A 83 6.18 -11.92 -6.84
N LYS A 84 5.80 -12.03 -8.11
CA LYS A 84 6.44 -11.32 -9.23
C LYS A 84 6.39 -9.80 -9.04
N ASN A 85 5.28 -9.27 -8.52
CA ASN A 85 5.03 -7.84 -8.40
C ASN A 85 5.20 -7.30 -6.97
N ALA A 86 5.72 -8.12 -6.06
CA ALA A 86 5.98 -7.74 -4.66
C ALA A 86 6.99 -6.60 -4.54
N ALA A 87 7.00 -5.94 -3.39
CA ALA A 87 7.98 -4.91 -3.09
C ALA A 87 9.41 -5.46 -3.16
N THR A 88 10.29 -4.72 -3.84
CA THR A 88 11.73 -5.02 -3.92
C THR A 88 12.59 -4.03 -3.13
N LYS A 89 12.09 -2.80 -2.90
CA LYS A 89 12.80 -1.83 -2.08
C LYS A 89 12.75 -2.26 -0.62
N GLU A 90 13.90 -2.34 0.04
CA GLU A 90 14.06 -2.81 1.42
C GLU A 90 13.01 -2.24 2.38
N LYS A 91 12.75 -0.94 2.30
CA LYS A 91 11.73 -0.25 3.09
C LYS A 91 10.34 -0.92 3.07
N TYR A 92 9.95 -1.53 1.95
CA TYR A 92 8.64 -2.17 1.76
C TYR A 92 8.71 -3.70 1.72
N SER A 93 9.89 -4.27 1.43
CA SER A 93 10.10 -5.71 1.29
C SER A 93 10.53 -6.40 2.59
N ALA A 94 10.88 -5.62 3.62
CA ALA A 94 11.18 -6.18 4.94
C ALA A 94 10.02 -7.04 5.46
N LEU A 95 10.36 -8.13 6.13
CA LEU A 95 9.36 -9.06 6.65
C LEU A 95 8.42 -8.35 7.64
N ALA A 96 7.14 -8.32 7.30
CA ALA A 96 6.11 -7.72 8.14
C ALA A 96 5.73 -8.68 9.27
N PRO A 97 5.63 -8.22 10.52
CA PRO A 97 5.09 -9.04 11.61
C PRO A 97 3.72 -9.59 11.27
N GLU A 98 3.51 -10.89 11.47
CA GLU A 98 2.25 -11.60 11.19
C GLU A 98 1.75 -11.42 9.74
N ASP A 99 2.66 -11.15 8.80
CA ASP A 99 2.35 -10.87 7.39
C ASP A 99 1.37 -9.71 7.15
N ARG A 100 1.23 -8.81 8.14
CA ARG A 100 0.26 -7.70 8.09
C ARG A 100 0.89 -6.42 7.53
N ILE A 101 0.33 -5.87 6.47
CA ILE A 101 0.69 -4.55 5.92
C ILE A 101 0.70 -3.49 7.04
N THR A 102 -0.31 -3.51 7.90
CA THR A 102 -0.50 -2.53 8.98
C THR A 102 0.50 -2.66 10.13
N LYS A 103 1.31 -3.72 10.16
CA LYS A 103 2.39 -3.92 11.12
C LYS A 103 3.79 -3.68 10.55
N THR A 104 3.89 -3.31 9.29
CA THR A 104 5.17 -2.92 8.69
C THR A 104 5.69 -1.63 9.31
N THR A 105 7.00 -1.51 9.43
CA THR A 105 7.65 -0.30 9.96
C THR A 105 7.28 0.95 9.15
N TRP A 106 7.16 0.81 7.82
CA TRP A 106 6.78 1.93 6.97
C TRP A 106 5.34 2.37 7.20
N PHE A 107 4.40 1.42 7.40
CA PHE A 107 3.00 1.74 7.67
C PHE A 107 2.88 2.48 9.01
N VAL A 108 3.45 1.91 10.07
CA VAL A 108 3.42 2.50 11.42
C VAL A 108 3.95 3.93 11.39
N ARG A 109 5.11 4.16 10.73
CA ARG A 109 5.71 5.50 10.65
C ARG A 109 4.89 6.50 9.82
N LYS A 110 4.15 6.01 8.82
CA LYS A 110 3.31 6.88 7.96
C LYS A 110 1.96 7.20 8.60
N HIS A 111 1.61 6.54 9.68
CA HIS A 111 0.34 6.70 10.39
C HIS A 111 0.54 7.00 11.89
N ASP A 112 1.74 7.42 12.30
CA ASP A 112 2.06 7.72 13.71
C ASP A 112 1.26 8.91 14.27
N GLU A 113 0.82 9.83 13.41
CA GLU A 113 -0.06 10.94 13.79
C GLU A 113 -1.55 10.54 13.91
N VAL A 114 -1.91 9.32 13.46
CA VAL A 114 -3.31 8.86 13.53
C VAL A 114 -3.62 8.33 14.91
N ARG A 115 -4.46 9.06 15.65
CA ARG A 115 -4.83 8.71 17.03
C ARG A 115 -5.54 7.33 17.09
N ALA A 116 -5.33 6.62 18.18
CA ALA A 116 -5.87 5.26 18.38
C ALA A 116 -7.42 5.18 18.32
N ASP A 117 -8.13 6.26 18.70
CA ASP A 117 -9.58 6.34 18.63
C ASP A 117 -10.09 6.37 17.19
N VAL A 118 -9.33 6.95 16.26
CA VAL A 118 -9.69 7.02 14.84
C VAL A 118 -9.87 5.64 14.24
N TRP A 119 -8.98 4.69 14.57
CA TRP A 119 -9.06 3.31 14.09
C TRP A 119 -10.31 2.56 14.50
N LYS A 120 -10.95 2.98 15.60
CA LYS A 120 -12.17 2.37 16.17
C LYS A 120 -13.46 2.99 15.63
N ARG A 121 -13.40 4.08 14.91
CA ARG A 121 -14.59 4.75 14.36
C ARG A 121 -15.35 3.82 13.43
N ALA A 122 -16.68 3.90 13.45
CA ALA A 122 -17.56 3.06 12.63
C ALA A 122 -17.28 3.18 11.12
N GLY A 123 -16.86 4.36 10.65
CA GLY A 123 -16.43 4.59 9.27
C GLY A 123 -15.06 4.04 8.91
N VAL A 124 -14.22 3.70 9.92
CA VAL A 124 -12.86 3.16 9.70
C VAL A 124 -12.79 1.67 10.00
N LYS A 125 -13.23 1.25 11.17
CA LYS A 125 -13.27 -0.15 11.68
C LYS A 125 -11.91 -0.80 11.91
N SER A 126 -10.92 -0.55 11.04
CA SER A 126 -9.62 -1.22 11.10
C SER A 126 -8.55 -0.43 10.35
N PRO A 127 -7.28 -0.47 10.79
CA PRO A 127 -6.15 0.06 10.01
C PRO A 127 -6.00 -0.57 8.63
N ALA A 128 -6.53 -1.77 8.41
CA ALA A 128 -6.52 -2.44 7.12
C ALA A 128 -7.54 -1.86 6.11
N ASN A 129 -8.49 -1.04 6.58
CA ASN A 129 -9.45 -0.39 5.70
C ASN A 129 -8.86 0.90 5.11
N CYS A 130 -7.89 0.76 4.21
CA CYS A 130 -7.20 1.89 3.58
C CYS A 130 -8.16 2.87 2.90
N MET A 131 -9.24 2.34 2.29
CA MET A 131 -10.22 3.15 1.56
C MET A 131 -11.06 4.06 2.47
N ALA A 132 -11.10 3.79 3.77
CA ALA A 132 -11.77 4.67 4.72
C ALA A 132 -11.21 6.10 4.73
N CYS A 133 -9.90 6.22 4.55
CA CYS A 133 -9.20 7.51 4.54
C CYS A 133 -8.61 7.85 3.16
N HIS A 134 -8.10 6.85 2.43
CA HIS A 134 -7.52 6.99 1.10
C HIS A 134 -8.54 6.54 0.05
N VAL A 135 -9.46 7.39 -0.34
CA VAL A 135 -10.56 7.07 -1.28
C VAL A 135 -10.06 6.54 -2.64
N GLY A 136 -8.83 6.83 -3.00
CA GLY A 136 -8.16 6.35 -4.21
C GLY A 136 -7.26 5.12 -4.02
N ALA A 137 -7.23 4.50 -2.82
CA ALA A 137 -6.28 3.43 -2.49
C ALA A 137 -6.32 2.23 -3.44
N ALA A 138 -7.51 1.81 -3.88
CA ALA A 138 -7.66 0.72 -4.83
C ALA A 138 -7.00 1.00 -6.21
N LYS A 139 -6.77 2.28 -6.52
CA LYS A 139 -6.05 2.74 -7.73
C LYS A 139 -4.60 3.15 -7.43
N GLY A 140 -4.12 2.90 -6.20
CA GLY A 140 -2.78 3.26 -5.77
C GLY A 140 -2.59 4.74 -5.43
N ASN A 141 -3.65 5.49 -5.25
CA ASN A 141 -3.56 6.87 -4.77
C ASN A 141 -3.59 6.89 -3.24
N PHE A 142 -2.42 7.21 -2.66
CA PHE A 142 -2.19 7.39 -1.23
C PHE A 142 -1.64 8.81 -0.94
N ASP A 143 -1.92 9.78 -1.82
CA ASP A 143 -1.47 11.15 -1.67
C ASP A 143 -2.07 11.78 -0.40
N GLU A 144 -1.21 12.45 0.37
CA GLU A 144 -1.58 13.08 1.65
C GLU A 144 -2.65 14.16 1.45
N ASP A 145 -2.60 14.89 0.35
CA ASP A 145 -3.59 15.95 0.01
C ASP A 145 -5.01 15.40 -0.26
N SER A 146 -5.12 14.10 -0.55
CA SER A 146 -6.40 13.44 -0.87
C SER A 146 -7.01 12.69 0.32
N ILE A 147 -6.37 12.72 1.50
CA ILE A 147 -6.86 12.03 2.70
C ILE A 147 -8.18 12.64 3.19
N ARG A 148 -9.11 11.76 3.58
CA ARG A 148 -10.40 12.12 4.18
C ARG A 148 -10.66 11.21 5.39
N ILE A 149 -10.35 11.73 6.59
CA ILE A 149 -10.53 10.94 7.83
C ILE A 149 -12.01 11.01 8.25
N PRO A 150 -12.72 9.86 8.36
CA PRO A 150 -14.10 9.84 8.84
C PRO A 150 -14.22 10.40 10.26
N THR A 151 -15.26 11.20 10.49
CA THR A 151 -15.50 11.82 11.81
C THR A 151 -16.20 10.89 12.79
N LYS A 152 -16.86 9.82 12.30
CA LYS A 152 -17.60 8.82 13.09
C LYS A 152 -17.21 7.41 12.68
#